data_07840e0275de7cceeca074de426fff4a
#
_entry.id   07840e0275de7cceeca074de426fff4a
#
_cell.length_a   1.000
_cell.length_b   1.000
_cell.length_c   1.000
_cell.angle_alpha   90.00
_cell.angle_beta   90.00
_cell.angle_gamma   90.00
#
_symmetry.space_group_name_H-M   'P 1'
#
loop_
_entity.id
_entity.type
_entity.pdbx_description
1 polymer ?
#
loop_
_entity_poly.entity_id
_entity_poly.type
_entity_poly.pdbx_seq_one_letter_code
_entity_poly.pdbx_strand_id
1 'polypeptide(L)'
;LEGFNAAMDAQKAKARAAWSGSGEAADATIWFDVAEKSGTTDFLGYDTETAEGQIVALIQDGAQVAEVKQGDAVQIALNQTPFYAESGGQVGDTGTIKTDSGVVTVTDTRKTAGVFIHIGEVTEGTVKTSQAAVLDVDHARRTSIRANHSATHLLNEALRKTLGDHVMQRGSLNAADRLRFDYSHNHPMTADQLAAVEEEVNSYIRQNTAVETRIMTPDDAREMGAQALFGEKYGDEVRVVSMGREAGSGKGADKQTYSLELCGGTHVRQTGDIGAFVLLGDSSSSSGIRRIEALTGTEALKWLRTQETA
;
A
#
# COMPACT_ATOMS: atom_id res chain seq x y z
N LEU A 1 12.93 9.28 35.62
CA LEU A 1 13.59 9.30 34.28
C LEU A 1 14.39 8.01 34.01
N GLU A 2 15.13 7.45 34.96
CA GLU A 2 15.92 6.22 34.79
C GLU A 2 15.04 4.99 34.52
N GLY A 3 13.90 4.83 35.18
CA GLY A 3 12.99 3.71 34.99
C GLY A 3 12.27 3.77 33.63
N PHE A 4 11.99 4.97 33.11
CA PHE A 4 11.39 5.16 31.78
C PHE A 4 12.39 4.80 30.67
N ASN A 5 13.64 5.22 30.81
CA ASN A 5 14.70 4.89 29.84
C ASN A 5 14.99 3.38 29.82
N ALA A 6 15.01 2.73 30.97
CA ALA A 6 15.19 1.28 31.07
C ALA A 6 14.04 0.48 30.44
N ALA A 7 12.78 0.95 30.60
CA ALA A 7 11.60 0.34 29.98
C ALA A 7 11.62 0.53 28.45
N MET A 8 12.02 1.70 27.98
CA MET A 8 12.20 1.99 26.56
C MET A 8 13.31 1.13 25.93
N ASP A 9 14.44 0.96 26.61
CA ASP A 9 15.54 0.12 26.12
C ASP A 9 15.18 -1.36 26.10
N ALA A 10 14.40 -1.83 27.07
CA ALA A 10 13.87 -3.19 27.10
C ALA A 10 12.84 -3.43 25.98
N GLN A 11 12.02 -2.44 25.66
CA GLN A 11 11.06 -2.51 24.57
C GLN A 11 11.77 -2.49 23.20
N LYS A 12 12.80 -1.66 23.05
CA LYS A 12 13.69 -1.64 21.88
C LYS A 12 14.43 -2.97 21.69
N ALA A 13 14.96 -3.56 22.76
CA ALA A 13 15.63 -4.85 22.73
C ALA A 13 14.65 -5.99 22.33
N LYS A 14 13.41 -5.95 22.82
CA LYS A 14 12.36 -6.88 22.42
C LYS A 14 11.97 -6.74 20.94
N ALA A 15 11.86 -5.52 20.43
CA ALA A 15 11.57 -5.25 19.02
C ALA A 15 12.71 -5.75 18.11
N ARG A 16 13.98 -5.52 18.51
CA ARG A 16 15.16 -6.05 17.82
C ARG A 16 15.22 -7.59 17.84
N ALA A 17 14.87 -8.21 18.96
CA ALA A 17 14.90 -9.67 19.14
C ALA A 17 13.73 -10.40 18.46
N ALA A 18 12.60 -9.73 18.24
CA ALA A 18 11.44 -10.27 17.53
C ALA A 18 11.62 -10.30 16.01
N TRP A 19 12.65 -9.64 15.49
CA TRP A 19 12.99 -9.61 14.07
C TRP A 19 14.01 -10.71 13.76
N SER A 20 13.53 -11.93 13.48
CA SER A 20 14.38 -13.09 13.14
C SER A 20 14.35 -13.39 11.64
N GLY A 21 14.86 -12.47 10.79
CA GLY A 21 15.04 -12.67 9.35
C GLY A 21 16.52 -12.81 8.99
N SER A 22 16.87 -13.84 8.24
CA SER A 22 18.24 -14.11 7.77
C SER A 22 18.68 -13.04 6.74
N GLY A 23 19.86 -12.42 6.94
CA GLY A 23 20.46 -11.45 6.00
C GLY A 23 19.91 -10.01 6.09
N GLU A 24 18.65 -9.82 6.41
CA GLU A 24 17.98 -8.51 6.59
C GLU A 24 18.24 -7.89 7.99
N ALA A 25 18.75 -8.67 8.93
CA ALA A 25 18.93 -8.22 10.31
C ALA A 25 20.01 -7.15 10.48
N ALA A 26 21.07 -7.19 9.67
CA ALA A 26 22.13 -6.18 9.69
C ALA A 26 21.66 -4.85 9.10
N ASP A 27 20.91 -4.90 8.00
CA ASP A 27 20.31 -3.73 7.37
C ASP A 27 19.26 -3.07 8.27
N ALA A 28 18.44 -3.87 8.97
CA ALA A 28 17.45 -3.35 9.90
C ALA A 28 18.07 -2.53 11.04
N THR A 29 19.25 -2.92 11.54
CA THR A 29 19.94 -2.20 12.62
C THR A 29 20.29 -0.77 12.24
N ILE A 30 20.77 -0.54 11.01
CA ILE A 30 21.12 0.79 10.51
C ILE A 30 19.89 1.72 10.56
N TRP A 31 18.71 1.20 10.17
CA TRP A 31 17.49 2.00 10.13
C TRP A 31 16.93 2.32 11.52
N PHE A 32 17.14 1.46 12.51
CA PHE A 32 16.87 1.79 13.91
C PHE A 32 17.76 2.93 14.39
N ASP A 33 19.05 2.92 14.04
CA ASP A 33 19.99 3.99 14.39
C ASP A 33 19.65 5.30 13.67
N VAL A 34 19.21 5.25 12.42
CA VAL A 34 18.71 6.42 11.67
C VAL A 34 17.46 6.99 12.35
N ALA A 35 16.50 6.13 12.72
CA ALA A 35 15.27 6.56 13.41
C ALA A 35 15.58 7.22 14.77
N GLU A 36 16.56 6.70 15.50
CA GLU A 36 16.96 7.26 16.80
C GLU A 36 17.62 8.65 16.66
N LYS A 37 18.43 8.84 15.63
CA LYS A 37 19.16 10.11 15.39
C LYS A 37 18.30 11.18 14.72
N SER A 38 17.46 10.80 13.77
CA SER A 38 16.77 11.73 12.86
C SER A 38 15.25 11.71 12.99
N GLY A 39 14.70 10.82 13.82
CA GLY A 39 13.26 10.59 13.92
C GLY A 39 12.71 9.73 12.79
N THR A 40 11.38 9.53 12.81
CA THR A 40 10.64 8.83 11.76
C THR A 40 10.35 9.74 10.57
N THR A 41 10.05 9.16 9.42
CA THR A 41 9.71 9.91 8.21
C THR A 41 8.23 10.30 8.24
N ASP A 42 7.91 11.57 7.96
CA ASP A 42 6.54 12.04 7.77
C ASP A 42 6.06 11.64 6.37
N PHE A 43 4.93 10.93 6.30
CA PHE A 43 4.35 10.52 5.04
C PHE A 43 3.31 11.53 4.54
N LEU A 44 3.57 12.13 3.37
CA LEU A 44 2.73 13.15 2.73
C LEU A 44 1.90 12.60 1.56
N GLY A 45 2.10 11.35 1.19
CA GLY A 45 1.61 10.76 -0.06
C GLY A 45 0.11 10.51 -0.15
N TYR A 46 -0.67 10.79 0.91
CA TYR A 46 -2.12 10.81 0.81
C TYR A 46 -2.63 12.07 0.10
N ASP A 47 -1.93 13.19 0.26
CA ASP A 47 -2.37 14.51 -0.21
C ASP A 47 -1.58 15.00 -1.44
N THR A 48 -0.32 14.59 -1.58
CA THR A 48 0.57 15.03 -2.66
C THR A 48 1.44 13.91 -3.21
N GLU A 49 1.87 14.06 -4.46
CA GLU A 49 2.83 13.17 -5.14
C GLU A 49 4.19 13.86 -5.32
N THR A 50 4.27 15.16 -5.04
CA THR A 50 5.50 15.95 -5.08
C THR A 50 5.68 16.66 -3.76
N ALA A 51 6.89 16.60 -3.19
CA ALA A 51 7.23 17.30 -1.96
C ALA A 51 8.71 17.67 -1.90
N GLU A 52 9.03 18.67 -1.10
CA GLU A 52 10.40 18.93 -0.68
C GLU A 52 10.73 18.15 0.59
N GLY A 53 11.99 17.77 0.75
CA GLY A 53 12.47 17.10 1.95
C GLY A 53 13.97 17.29 2.12
N GLN A 54 14.46 16.90 3.28
CA GLN A 54 15.89 16.91 3.60
C GLN A 54 16.39 15.47 3.73
N ILE A 55 17.50 15.16 3.05
CA ILE A 55 18.16 13.85 3.15
C ILE A 55 18.78 13.70 4.52
N VAL A 56 18.35 12.69 5.28
CA VAL A 56 18.85 12.40 6.62
C VAL A 56 19.87 11.26 6.66
N ALA A 57 19.82 10.34 5.70
CA ALA A 57 20.77 9.24 5.60
C ALA A 57 20.90 8.73 4.16
N LEU A 58 22.11 8.34 3.80
CA LEU A 58 22.47 7.60 2.59
C LEU A 58 23.13 6.30 3.00
N ILE A 59 22.64 5.17 2.50
CA ILE A 59 23.22 3.84 2.76
C ILE A 59 23.68 3.26 1.43
N GLN A 60 24.93 2.86 1.37
CA GLN A 60 25.56 2.18 0.25
C GLN A 60 26.30 0.95 0.76
N ASP A 61 26.08 -0.22 0.15
CA ASP A 61 26.72 -1.49 0.53
C ASP A 61 26.62 -1.82 2.03
N GLY A 62 25.46 -1.54 2.65
CA GLY A 62 25.22 -1.79 4.07
C GLY A 62 25.90 -0.83 5.02
N ALA A 63 26.46 0.29 4.57
CA ALA A 63 27.10 1.29 5.39
C ALA A 63 26.53 2.71 5.12
N GLN A 64 26.44 3.51 6.18
CA GLN A 64 26.08 4.91 6.06
C GLN A 64 27.24 5.71 5.47
N VAL A 65 26.96 6.46 4.40
CA VAL A 65 27.94 7.28 3.67
C VAL A 65 27.52 8.74 3.65
N ALA A 66 28.47 9.65 3.43
CA ALA A 66 28.20 11.08 3.36
C ALA A 66 27.77 11.54 1.96
N GLU A 67 28.20 10.83 0.92
CA GLU A 67 27.87 11.12 -0.48
C GLU A 67 27.83 9.86 -1.33
N VAL A 68 27.06 9.91 -2.42
CA VAL A 68 26.97 8.91 -3.48
C VAL A 68 27.04 9.61 -4.84
N LYS A 69 27.52 8.91 -5.86
CA LYS A 69 27.80 9.45 -7.21
C LYS A 69 27.05 8.69 -8.28
N GLN A 70 26.97 9.28 -9.45
CA GLN A 70 26.35 8.64 -10.62
C GLN A 70 26.85 7.20 -10.81
N GLY A 71 25.88 6.28 -10.96
CA GLY A 71 26.10 4.84 -11.10
C GLY A 71 26.04 4.07 -9.77
N ASP A 72 26.02 4.76 -8.63
CA ASP A 72 25.92 4.11 -7.32
C ASP A 72 24.49 3.68 -7.02
N ALA A 73 24.32 2.43 -6.59
CA ALA A 73 23.11 1.99 -5.92
C ALA A 73 23.05 2.56 -4.52
N VAL A 74 21.88 3.03 -4.10
CA VAL A 74 21.72 3.73 -2.81
C VAL A 74 20.35 3.49 -2.19
N GLN A 75 20.30 3.52 -0.87
CA GLN A 75 19.09 3.62 -0.08
C GLN A 75 19.09 4.98 0.62
N ILE A 76 18.00 5.74 0.45
CA ILE A 76 17.89 7.11 0.94
C ILE A 76 16.75 7.25 1.92
N ALA A 77 17.02 7.86 3.07
CA ALA A 77 16.01 8.34 3.99
C ALA A 77 15.93 9.86 4.00
N LEU A 78 14.72 10.39 4.06
CA LEU A 78 14.44 11.82 4.20
C LEU A 78 13.53 12.06 5.42
N ASN A 79 13.46 13.28 5.90
CA ASN A 79 12.58 13.66 7.01
C ASN A 79 11.10 13.53 6.67
N GLN A 80 10.74 13.69 5.40
CA GLN A 80 9.38 13.54 4.87
C GLN A 80 9.39 13.04 3.43
N THR A 81 8.28 12.43 2.99
CA THR A 81 8.19 11.85 1.65
C THR A 81 6.75 11.70 1.16
N PRO A 82 6.47 11.91 -0.14
CA PRO A 82 5.21 11.52 -0.76
C PRO A 82 5.21 10.06 -1.23
N PHE A 83 6.34 9.34 -1.18
CA PHE A 83 6.47 7.95 -1.63
C PHE A 83 5.82 6.99 -0.64
N TYR A 84 4.88 6.18 -1.10
CA TYR A 84 4.30 5.10 -0.32
C TYR A 84 5.31 3.96 -0.18
N ALA A 85 5.56 3.53 1.04
CA ALA A 85 6.38 2.36 1.31
C ALA A 85 5.53 1.09 1.25
N GLU A 86 6.06 0.01 0.64
CA GLU A 86 5.38 -1.28 0.53
C GLU A 86 4.77 -1.71 1.86
N SER A 87 3.47 -1.89 1.87
CA SER A 87 2.70 -2.31 3.05
C SER A 87 1.30 -2.74 2.66
N GLY A 88 0.68 -3.66 3.45
CA GLY A 88 -0.72 -4.04 3.29
C GLY A 88 -1.09 -4.58 1.89
N GLY A 89 -0.12 -5.15 1.17
CA GLY A 89 -0.30 -5.65 -0.18
C GLY A 89 -0.14 -4.60 -1.29
N GLN A 90 -0.02 -3.32 -0.97
CA GLN A 90 0.33 -2.29 -1.96
C GLN A 90 1.84 -2.21 -2.11
N VAL A 91 2.34 -2.28 -3.35
CA VAL A 91 3.77 -2.14 -3.68
C VAL A 91 4.28 -0.73 -3.39
N GLY A 92 5.57 -0.60 -3.11
CA GLY A 92 6.25 0.67 -2.92
C GLY A 92 6.24 1.54 -4.17
N ASP A 93 6.26 2.85 -3.98
CA ASP A 93 6.32 3.79 -5.08
C ASP A 93 7.69 3.87 -5.72
N THR A 94 7.68 4.30 -6.96
CA THR A 94 8.85 4.67 -7.76
C THR A 94 8.76 6.14 -8.16
N GLY A 95 9.88 6.71 -8.60
CA GLY A 95 9.93 8.10 -9.03
C GLY A 95 11.36 8.65 -8.99
N THR A 96 11.51 9.93 -8.68
CA THR A 96 12.80 10.61 -8.64
C THR A 96 12.99 11.44 -7.39
N ILE A 97 14.24 11.52 -6.93
CA ILE A 97 14.69 12.43 -5.88
C ILE A 97 15.77 13.32 -6.51
N LYS A 98 15.53 14.63 -6.53
CA LYS A 98 16.42 15.61 -7.15
C LYS A 98 16.98 16.56 -6.11
N THR A 99 18.29 16.73 -6.12
CA THR A 99 19.01 17.76 -5.37
C THR A 99 19.59 18.80 -6.33
N ASP A 100 20.23 19.83 -5.81
CA ASP A 100 20.96 20.82 -6.60
C ASP A 100 22.16 20.23 -7.37
N SER A 101 22.66 19.09 -6.96
CA SER A 101 23.89 18.46 -7.51
C SER A 101 23.71 17.05 -8.08
N GLY A 102 22.53 16.45 -7.99
CA GLY A 102 22.31 15.09 -8.47
C GLY A 102 20.86 14.66 -8.52
N VAL A 103 20.63 13.52 -9.20
CA VAL A 103 19.33 12.89 -9.37
C VAL A 103 19.42 11.41 -9.02
N VAL A 104 18.47 10.94 -8.25
CA VAL A 104 18.28 9.51 -7.96
C VAL A 104 16.99 9.04 -8.62
N THR A 105 17.05 7.94 -9.34
CA THR A 105 15.88 7.19 -9.79
C THR A 105 15.51 6.16 -8.74
N VAL A 106 14.34 6.31 -8.13
CA VAL A 106 13.81 5.40 -7.12
C VAL A 106 13.04 4.27 -7.79
N THR A 107 13.42 3.04 -7.51
CA THR A 107 12.83 1.83 -8.09
C THR A 107 11.93 1.06 -7.11
N ASP A 108 12.05 1.33 -5.82
CA ASP A 108 11.20 0.77 -4.76
C ASP A 108 11.24 1.65 -3.50
N THR A 109 10.22 1.55 -2.69
CA THR A 109 10.14 2.23 -1.39
C THR A 109 9.67 1.25 -0.33
N ARG A 110 10.43 1.13 0.76
CA ARG A 110 10.17 0.25 1.90
C ARG A 110 10.15 1.03 3.21
N LYS A 111 9.79 0.36 4.29
CA LYS A 111 9.69 0.99 5.61
C LYS A 111 10.28 0.08 6.68
N THR A 112 11.15 0.65 7.51
CA THR A 112 11.72 -0.02 8.69
C THR A 112 11.83 0.98 9.83
N ALA A 113 11.40 0.61 11.03
CA ALA A 113 11.46 1.47 12.24
C ALA A 113 10.82 2.86 12.07
N GLY A 114 9.78 2.99 11.22
CA GLY A 114 9.14 4.27 10.90
C GLY A 114 9.89 5.14 9.89
N VAL A 115 11.04 4.67 9.38
CA VAL A 115 11.82 5.33 8.34
C VAL A 115 11.42 4.80 6.98
N PHE A 116 11.08 5.70 6.04
CA PHE A 116 10.81 5.35 4.64
C PHE A 116 12.12 5.31 3.87
N ILE A 117 12.40 4.17 3.25
CA ILE A 117 13.65 3.83 2.59
C ILE A 117 13.41 3.84 1.09
N HIS A 118 13.97 4.83 0.40
CA HIS A 118 13.90 4.95 -1.05
C HIS A 118 15.09 4.22 -1.65
N ILE A 119 14.83 3.15 -2.39
CA ILE A 119 15.83 2.27 -3.01
C ILE A 119 15.97 2.67 -4.47
N GLY A 120 17.19 2.94 -4.92
CA GLY A 120 17.42 3.37 -6.29
C GLY A 120 18.87 3.47 -6.67
N GLU A 121 19.11 4.21 -7.74
CA GLU A 121 20.43 4.47 -8.32
C GLU A 121 20.59 5.97 -8.59
N VAL A 122 21.78 6.49 -8.34
CA VAL A 122 22.14 7.85 -8.74
C VAL A 122 22.31 7.88 -10.25
N THR A 123 21.38 8.52 -10.95
CA THR A 123 21.38 8.60 -12.41
C THR A 123 22.15 9.81 -12.95
N GLU A 124 22.30 10.85 -12.13
CA GLU A 124 23.04 12.06 -12.50
C GLU A 124 23.77 12.65 -11.29
N GLY A 125 24.99 13.12 -11.48
CA GLY A 125 25.74 13.95 -10.55
C GLY A 125 26.14 13.27 -9.23
N THR A 126 25.99 14.01 -8.14
CA THR A 126 26.37 13.58 -6.77
C THR A 126 25.30 14.00 -5.78
N VAL A 127 24.93 13.10 -4.88
CA VAL A 127 23.95 13.34 -3.81
C VAL A 127 24.61 13.20 -2.45
N LYS A 128 24.33 14.14 -1.53
CA LYS A 128 24.94 14.21 -0.21
C LYS A 128 23.90 14.21 0.89
N THR A 129 24.31 13.76 2.07
CA THR A 129 23.52 13.92 3.30
C THR A 129 23.28 15.40 3.61
N SER A 130 22.18 15.70 4.26
CA SER A 130 21.74 17.05 4.64
C SER A 130 21.35 17.97 3.47
N GLN A 131 21.39 17.51 2.21
CA GLN A 131 20.87 18.29 1.09
C GLN A 131 19.35 18.37 1.13
N ALA A 132 18.81 19.50 0.69
CA ALA A 132 17.42 19.62 0.31
C ALA A 132 17.19 18.86 -1.01
N ALA A 133 16.05 18.25 -1.13
CA ALA A 133 15.65 17.48 -2.31
C ALA A 133 14.19 17.71 -2.66
N VAL A 134 13.88 17.62 -3.94
CA VAL A 134 12.51 17.52 -4.47
C VAL A 134 12.23 16.05 -4.79
N LEU A 135 11.16 15.53 -4.24
CA LEU A 135 10.69 14.17 -4.44
C LEU A 135 9.48 14.19 -5.36
N ASP A 136 9.55 13.43 -6.45
CA ASP A 136 8.47 13.25 -7.40
C ASP A 136 8.13 11.77 -7.55
N VAL A 137 6.91 11.39 -7.17
CA VAL A 137 6.36 10.04 -7.39
C VAL A 137 5.99 9.87 -8.86
N ASP A 138 6.23 8.68 -9.42
CA ASP A 138 5.72 8.32 -10.74
C ASP A 138 4.19 8.32 -10.72
N HIS A 139 3.61 9.41 -11.21
CA HIS A 139 2.17 9.67 -11.22
C HIS A 139 1.38 8.58 -11.95
N ALA A 140 1.84 8.16 -13.12
CA ALA A 140 1.12 7.19 -13.94
C ALA A 140 1.08 5.81 -13.26
N ARG A 141 2.21 5.39 -12.68
CA ARG A 141 2.30 4.16 -11.92
C ARG A 141 1.47 4.21 -10.63
N ARG A 142 1.55 5.28 -9.85
CA ARG A 142 0.74 5.49 -8.64
C ARG A 142 -0.77 5.47 -8.95
N THR A 143 -1.19 6.09 -10.06
CA THR A 143 -2.59 6.12 -10.49
C THR A 143 -3.10 4.71 -10.76
N SER A 144 -2.33 3.87 -11.45
CA SER A 144 -2.68 2.47 -11.68
C SER A 144 -2.75 1.65 -10.39
N ILE A 145 -1.80 1.86 -9.46
CA ILE A 145 -1.80 1.20 -8.15
C ILE A 145 -3.03 1.59 -7.33
N ARG A 146 -3.40 2.87 -7.29
CA ARG A 146 -4.62 3.35 -6.61
C ARG A 146 -5.88 2.69 -7.17
N ALA A 147 -5.98 2.57 -8.49
CA ALA A 147 -7.10 1.91 -9.15
C ALA A 147 -7.20 0.44 -8.74
N ASN A 148 -6.10 -0.30 -8.78
CA ASN A 148 -6.04 -1.69 -8.36
C ASN A 148 -6.34 -1.85 -6.88
N HIS A 149 -5.81 -0.99 -6.02
CA HIS A 149 -6.05 -1.08 -4.57
C HIS A 149 -7.51 -0.77 -4.22
N SER A 150 -8.10 0.24 -4.82
CA SER A 150 -9.51 0.56 -4.60
C SER A 150 -10.43 -0.53 -5.15
N ALA A 151 -10.13 -1.10 -6.33
CA ALA A 151 -10.86 -2.24 -6.87
C ALA A 151 -10.78 -3.48 -5.95
N THR A 152 -9.68 -3.68 -5.24
CA THR A 152 -9.53 -4.78 -4.27
C THR A 152 -10.56 -4.69 -3.15
N HIS A 153 -10.87 -3.49 -2.64
CA HIS A 153 -11.91 -3.30 -1.63
C HIS A 153 -13.31 -3.60 -2.17
N LEU A 154 -13.63 -3.14 -3.38
CA LEU A 154 -14.90 -3.48 -4.03
C LEU A 154 -15.02 -4.98 -4.28
N LEU A 155 -13.94 -5.61 -4.73
CA LEU A 155 -13.87 -7.06 -4.96
C LEU A 155 -14.09 -7.86 -3.68
N ASN A 156 -13.47 -7.47 -2.57
CA ASN A 156 -13.63 -8.14 -1.29
C ASN A 156 -15.11 -8.17 -0.86
N GLU A 157 -15.81 -7.05 -0.98
CA GLU A 157 -17.23 -6.99 -0.63
C GLU A 157 -18.11 -7.75 -1.62
N ALA A 158 -17.84 -7.70 -2.92
CA ALA A 158 -18.54 -8.47 -3.93
C ALA A 158 -18.41 -9.99 -3.70
N LEU A 159 -17.22 -10.45 -3.34
CA LEU A 159 -16.99 -11.85 -2.97
C LEU A 159 -17.77 -12.26 -1.73
N ARG A 160 -17.80 -11.43 -0.69
CA ARG A 160 -18.56 -11.69 0.53
C ARG A 160 -20.07 -11.79 0.23
N LYS A 161 -20.60 -10.92 -0.58
CA LYS A 161 -22.02 -10.95 -0.98
C LYS A 161 -22.38 -12.17 -1.82
N THR A 162 -21.49 -12.56 -2.73
CA THR A 162 -21.72 -13.70 -3.62
C THR A 162 -21.52 -15.05 -2.94
N LEU A 163 -20.49 -15.18 -2.09
CA LEU A 163 -20.06 -16.45 -1.52
C LEU A 163 -20.41 -16.61 -0.03
N GLY A 164 -20.60 -15.51 0.68
CA GLY A 164 -20.98 -15.48 2.09
C GLY A 164 -19.92 -14.87 3.04
N ASP A 165 -20.32 -14.68 4.29
CA ASP A 165 -19.53 -13.99 5.32
C ASP A 165 -18.25 -14.69 5.77
N HIS A 166 -18.06 -15.96 5.37
CA HIS A 166 -16.83 -16.70 5.65
C HIS A 166 -15.64 -16.23 4.78
N VAL A 167 -15.91 -15.45 3.72
CA VAL A 167 -14.86 -14.85 2.90
C VAL A 167 -14.09 -13.83 3.70
N MET A 168 -12.79 -14.08 3.83
CA MET A 168 -11.85 -13.20 4.52
C MET A 168 -10.58 -13.07 3.68
N GLN A 169 -10.03 -11.88 3.59
CA GLN A 169 -8.73 -11.66 2.95
C GLN A 169 -7.63 -12.47 3.65
N ARG A 170 -6.82 -13.18 2.86
CA ARG A 170 -5.65 -13.95 3.31
C ARG A 170 -4.35 -13.40 2.76
N GLY A 171 -4.42 -12.58 1.75
CA GLY A 171 -3.31 -11.87 1.13
C GLY A 171 -3.81 -11.00 -0.01
N SER A 172 -3.00 -10.02 -0.39
CA SER A 172 -3.26 -9.18 -1.56
C SER A 172 -1.96 -8.68 -2.16
N LEU A 173 -2.04 -8.32 -3.44
CA LEU A 173 -1.01 -7.58 -4.15
C LEU A 173 -1.70 -6.54 -5.01
N ASN A 174 -1.35 -5.27 -4.80
CA ASN A 174 -1.81 -4.15 -5.59
C ASN A 174 -0.61 -3.50 -6.26
N ALA A 175 -0.34 -3.92 -7.50
CA ALA A 175 0.74 -3.42 -8.35
C ALA A 175 0.15 -2.54 -9.47
N ALA A 176 1.01 -1.96 -10.30
CA ALA A 176 0.55 -1.11 -11.40
C ALA A 176 -0.11 -1.90 -12.53
N ASP A 177 0.36 -3.10 -12.78
CA ASP A 177 -0.07 -3.97 -13.88
C ASP A 177 -1.28 -4.84 -13.55
N ARG A 178 -1.50 -5.18 -12.28
CA ARG A 178 -2.59 -6.04 -11.83
C ARG A 178 -2.84 -5.94 -10.34
N LEU A 179 -3.98 -6.50 -9.93
CA LEU A 179 -4.23 -6.86 -8.54
C LEU A 179 -4.32 -8.39 -8.39
N ARG A 180 -3.98 -8.87 -7.19
CA ARG A 180 -4.17 -10.24 -6.75
C ARG A 180 -4.84 -10.24 -5.38
N PHE A 181 -5.83 -11.09 -5.21
CA PHE A 181 -6.56 -11.21 -3.95
C PHE A 181 -6.70 -12.67 -3.55
N ASP A 182 -6.14 -13.01 -2.40
CA ASP A 182 -6.23 -14.33 -1.80
C ASP A 182 -7.28 -14.30 -0.69
N TYR A 183 -8.23 -15.24 -0.71
CA TYR A 183 -9.36 -15.26 0.21
C TYR A 183 -9.73 -16.66 0.66
N SER A 184 -10.37 -16.77 1.84
CA SER A 184 -10.84 -18.04 2.39
C SER A 184 -12.09 -18.51 1.64
N HIS A 185 -11.95 -19.62 0.92
CA HIS A 185 -13.06 -20.34 0.27
C HIS A 185 -12.60 -21.74 -0.15
N ASN A 186 -13.51 -22.73 -0.09
CA ASN A 186 -13.13 -24.13 -0.27
C ASN A 186 -13.32 -24.65 -1.70
N HIS A 187 -14.11 -23.96 -2.51
CA HIS A 187 -14.50 -24.43 -3.84
C HIS A 187 -14.18 -23.40 -4.93
N PRO A 188 -13.89 -23.81 -6.16
CA PRO A 188 -13.83 -22.89 -7.29
C PRO A 188 -15.16 -22.15 -7.46
N MET A 189 -15.10 -20.88 -7.82
CA MET A 189 -16.29 -20.15 -8.24
C MET A 189 -16.81 -20.71 -9.57
N THR A 190 -18.13 -20.77 -9.71
CA THR A 190 -18.76 -21.05 -11.00
C THR A 190 -18.59 -19.87 -11.96
N ALA A 191 -18.78 -20.10 -13.26
CA ALA A 191 -18.74 -19.03 -14.25
C ALA A 191 -19.78 -17.92 -13.95
N ASP A 192 -20.97 -18.31 -13.49
CA ASP A 192 -22.02 -17.34 -13.11
C ASP A 192 -21.62 -16.50 -11.89
N GLN A 193 -20.95 -17.11 -10.89
CA GLN A 193 -20.45 -16.39 -9.72
C GLN A 193 -19.33 -15.41 -10.10
N LEU A 194 -18.40 -15.82 -10.99
CA LEU A 194 -17.35 -14.94 -11.51
C LEU A 194 -17.95 -13.74 -12.26
N ALA A 195 -18.91 -13.99 -13.14
CA ALA A 195 -19.60 -12.93 -13.88
C ALA A 195 -20.37 -11.98 -12.95
N ALA A 196 -21.04 -12.52 -11.93
CA ALA A 196 -21.77 -11.70 -10.95
C ALA A 196 -20.82 -10.81 -10.12
N VAL A 197 -19.69 -11.34 -9.67
CA VAL A 197 -18.67 -10.56 -8.94
C VAL A 197 -18.08 -9.45 -9.82
N GLU A 198 -17.72 -9.76 -11.06
CA GLU A 198 -17.19 -8.77 -12.01
C GLU A 198 -18.19 -7.66 -12.30
N GLU A 199 -19.46 -8.00 -12.56
CA GLU A 199 -20.54 -7.02 -12.82
C GLU A 199 -20.80 -6.17 -11.57
N GLU A 200 -20.83 -6.75 -10.40
CA GLU A 200 -21.03 -6.01 -9.15
C GLU A 200 -19.91 -4.98 -8.91
N VAL A 201 -18.64 -5.37 -9.04
CA VAL A 201 -17.52 -4.42 -8.95
C VAL A 201 -17.66 -3.30 -9.97
N ASN A 202 -17.91 -3.62 -11.23
CA ASN A 202 -18.09 -2.61 -12.29
C ASN A 202 -19.29 -1.70 -12.03
N SER A 203 -20.37 -2.19 -11.41
CA SER A 203 -21.55 -1.38 -11.08
C SER A 203 -21.19 -0.28 -10.06
N TYR A 204 -20.38 -0.59 -9.02
CA TYR A 204 -19.92 0.39 -8.05
C TYR A 204 -18.85 1.34 -8.62
N ILE A 205 -18.04 0.88 -9.57
CA ILE A 205 -17.16 1.77 -10.35
C ILE A 205 -18.00 2.80 -11.10
N ARG A 206 -19.05 2.37 -11.80
CA ARG A 206 -19.96 3.26 -12.57
C ARG A 206 -20.77 4.22 -11.70
N GLN A 207 -20.99 3.90 -10.41
CA GLN A 207 -21.60 4.85 -9.46
C GLN A 207 -20.79 6.14 -9.34
N ASN A 208 -19.48 6.08 -9.52
CA ASN A 208 -18.57 7.22 -9.41
C ASN A 208 -18.74 8.00 -8.08
N THR A 209 -18.86 7.27 -6.99
CA THR A 209 -18.97 7.86 -5.65
C THR A 209 -17.61 8.25 -5.11
N ALA A 210 -17.58 9.25 -4.22
CA ALA A 210 -16.36 9.64 -3.54
C ALA A 210 -15.82 8.47 -2.69
N VAL A 211 -14.50 8.32 -2.69
CA VAL A 211 -13.77 7.44 -1.75
C VAL A 211 -13.37 8.31 -0.56
N GLU A 212 -13.92 8.02 0.60
CA GLU A 212 -13.69 8.80 1.81
C GLU A 212 -12.76 8.04 2.75
N THR A 213 -11.90 8.78 3.42
CA THR A 213 -11.03 8.25 4.49
C THR A 213 -11.30 9.03 5.77
N ARG A 214 -11.46 8.29 6.87
CA ARG A 214 -11.62 8.86 8.21
C ARG A 214 -10.62 8.23 9.16
N ILE A 215 -10.07 9.05 10.07
CA ILE A 215 -9.23 8.58 11.16
C ILE A 215 -10.11 8.46 12.39
N MET A 216 -10.05 7.32 13.06
CA MET A 216 -10.83 7.05 14.26
C MET A 216 -10.15 5.99 15.13
N THR A 217 -10.70 5.73 16.33
CA THR A 217 -10.21 4.63 17.16
C THR A 217 -10.60 3.27 16.56
N PRO A 218 -9.85 2.18 16.85
CA PRO A 218 -10.23 0.84 16.41
C PRO A 218 -11.62 0.40 16.88
N ASP A 219 -12.05 0.86 18.05
CA ASP A 219 -13.37 0.52 18.62
C ASP A 219 -14.49 1.23 17.85
N ASP A 220 -14.36 2.53 17.58
CA ASP A 220 -15.31 3.27 16.72
C ASP A 220 -15.43 2.63 15.34
N ALA A 221 -14.29 2.21 14.76
CA ALA A 221 -14.29 1.54 13.46
C ALA A 221 -15.07 0.23 13.47
N ARG A 222 -14.93 -0.57 14.54
CA ARG A 222 -15.72 -1.82 14.71
C ARG A 222 -17.22 -1.54 14.90
N GLU A 223 -17.56 -0.53 15.67
CA GLU A 223 -18.98 -0.13 15.88
C GLU A 223 -19.64 0.30 14.58
N MET A 224 -18.88 0.93 13.68
CA MET A 224 -19.33 1.28 12.33
C MET A 224 -19.42 0.06 11.38
N GLY A 225 -18.96 -1.12 11.79
CA GLY A 225 -18.94 -2.32 10.95
C GLY A 225 -17.78 -2.37 9.96
N ALA A 226 -16.71 -1.59 10.18
CA ALA A 226 -15.53 -1.63 9.35
C ALA A 226 -14.81 -2.98 9.46
N GLN A 227 -14.41 -3.53 8.33
CA GLN A 227 -13.64 -4.77 8.29
C GLN A 227 -12.16 -4.49 8.57
N ALA A 228 -11.56 -5.32 9.41
CA ALA A 228 -10.14 -5.31 9.71
C ALA A 228 -9.45 -6.51 9.09
N LEU A 229 -8.19 -6.36 8.69
CA LEU A 229 -7.37 -7.48 8.24
C LEU A 229 -7.11 -8.45 9.39
N PHE A 230 -7.22 -9.73 9.12
CA PHE A 230 -7.02 -10.77 10.13
C PHE A 230 -5.56 -10.80 10.60
N GLY A 231 -5.36 -10.69 11.92
CA GLY A 231 -4.04 -10.83 12.55
C GLY A 231 -3.19 -9.56 12.59
N GLU A 232 -3.66 -8.44 12.07
CA GLU A 232 -2.96 -7.16 12.22
C GLU A 232 -3.20 -6.53 13.60
N LYS A 233 -2.15 -5.91 14.13
CA LYS A 233 -2.22 -5.09 15.33
C LYS A 233 -2.32 -3.63 14.93
N TYR A 234 -3.39 -2.99 15.35
CA TYR A 234 -3.65 -1.59 15.10
C TYR A 234 -3.18 -0.73 16.28
N GLY A 235 -2.69 0.48 15.98
CA GLY A 235 -2.37 1.50 16.98
C GLY A 235 -3.62 2.13 17.59
N ASP A 236 -3.44 3.27 18.27
CA ASP A 236 -4.53 4.01 18.90
C ASP A 236 -5.51 4.63 17.88
N GLU A 237 -5.05 4.87 16.66
CA GLU A 237 -5.82 5.41 15.55
C GLU A 237 -5.68 4.53 14.31
N VAL A 238 -6.78 4.39 13.56
CA VAL A 238 -6.84 3.64 12.30
C VAL A 238 -7.46 4.50 11.20
N ARG A 239 -7.03 4.23 9.96
CA ARG A 239 -7.64 4.80 8.76
C ARG A 239 -8.76 3.87 8.29
N VAL A 240 -9.96 4.40 8.17
CA VAL A 240 -11.13 3.70 7.64
C VAL A 240 -11.46 4.27 6.28
N VAL A 241 -11.42 3.42 5.27
CA VAL A 241 -11.73 3.77 3.87
C VAL A 241 -13.12 3.28 3.53
N SER A 242 -13.94 4.17 2.98
CA SER A 242 -15.31 3.88 2.56
C SER A 242 -15.50 4.20 1.08
N MET A 243 -16.22 3.33 0.36
CA MET A 243 -16.54 3.52 -1.05
C MET A 243 -17.81 2.76 -1.48
N GLY A 244 -18.50 3.34 -2.47
CA GLY A 244 -19.76 2.82 -2.96
C GLY A 244 -20.94 3.12 -2.05
N ARG A 245 -22.13 3.26 -2.63
CA ARG A 245 -23.37 3.47 -1.86
C ARG A 245 -24.36 2.36 -2.12
N GLU A 246 -24.93 1.85 -1.04
CA GLU A 246 -25.92 0.79 -1.03
C GLU A 246 -27.14 1.21 -0.22
N ALA A 247 -28.33 1.17 -0.82
CA ALA A 247 -29.54 1.62 -0.17
C ALA A 247 -29.99 0.60 0.91
N GLY A 248 -29.95 1.01 2.19
CA GLY A 248 -30.68 0.35 3.28
C GLY A 248 -30.04 -0.90 3.90
N SER A 249 -29.00 -1.48 3.30
CA SER A 249 -28.33 -2.69 3.78
C SER A 249 -26.80 -2.57 3.90
N GLY A 250 -26.27 -1.37 3.66
CA GLY A 250 -24.85 -1.09 3.71
C GLY A 250 -24.30 -0.94 5.12
N LYS A 251 -23.01 -0.63 5.19
CA LYS A 251 -22.21 -0.40 6.39
C LYS A 251 -22.16 1.09 6.76
N GLY A 252 -21.55 1.39 7.89
CA GLY A 252 -21.44 2.74 8.41
C GLY A 252 -22.64 3.16 9.24
N ALA A 253 -22.58 4.35 9.85
CA ALA A 253 -23.60 4.87 10.74
C ALA A 253 -24.96 5.05 10.05
N ASP A 254 -24.96 5.38 8.77
CA ASP A 254 -26.15 5.57 7.92
C ASP A 254 -26.62 4.28 7.21
N LYS A 255 -25.88 3.17 7.35
CA LYS A 255 -26.12 1.90 6.67
C LYS A 255 -26.23 2.03 5.15
N GLN A 256 -25.46 2.91 4.55
CA GLN A 256 -25.47 3.18 3.12
C GLN A 256 -24.12 2.94 2.43
N THR A 257 -23.07 2.61 3.17
CA THR A 257 -21.73 2.36 2.60
C THR A 257 -21.61 0.92 2.12
N TYR A 258 -21.18 0.72 0.90
CA TYR A 258 -20.95 -0.61 0.33
C TYR A 258 -19.71 -1.29 0.92
N SER A 259 -18.52 -0.71 0.71
CA SER A 259 -17.26 -1.19 1.26
C SER A 259 -16.77 -0.25 2.35
N LEU A 260 -16.44 -0.81 3.52
CA LEU A 260 -15.94 -0.10 4.69
C LEU A 260 -14.85 -0.92 5.36
N GLU A 261 -13.58 -0.51 5.20
CA GLU A 261 -12.43 -1.32 5.61
C GLU A 261 -11.32 -0.46 6.24
N LEU A 262 -10.57 -1.06 7.18
CA LEU A 262 -9.34 -0.48 7.68
C LEU A 262 -8.26 -0.62 6.61
N CYS A 263 -7.69 0.51 6.16
CA CYS A 263 -6.67 0.50 5.13
C CYS A 263 -5.74 1.71 5.20
N GLY A 264 -4.44 1.46 5.24
CA GLY A 264 -3.39 2.48 5.20
C GLY A 264 -2.86 2.80 3.80
N GLY A 265 -3.40 2.18 2.75
CA GLY A 265 -2.94 2.37 1.37
C GLY A 265 -3.43 3.65 0.71
N THR A 266 -3.04 3.83 -0.54
CA THR A 266 -3.49 4.96 -1.38
C THR A 266 -4.64 4.52 -2.28
N HIS A 267 -5.60 5.40 -2.49
CA HIS A 267 -6.85 5.12 -3.21
C HIS A 267 -7.17 6.19 -4.24
N VAL A 268 -8.04 5.83 -5.18
CA VAL A 268 -8.67 6.78 -6.10
C VAL A 268 -9.55 7.77 -5.33
N ARG A 269 -9.80 8.94 -5.89
CA ARG A 269 -10.68 9.93 -5.28
C ARG A 269 -12.15 9.58 -5.44
N GLN A 270 -12.49 8.98 -6.57
CA GLN A 270 -13.85 8.52 -6.91
C GLN A 270 -13.78 7.11 -7.49
N THR A 271 -14.80 6.29 -7.26
CA THR A 271 -14.80 4.91 -7.76
C THR A 271 -14.71 4.84 -9.28
N GLY A 272 -15.21 5.84 -10.00
CA GLY A 272 -15.10 5.93 -11.47
C GLY A 272 -13.67 6.05 -11.99
N ASP A 273 -12.72 6.55 -11.17
CA ASP A 273 -11.31 6.66 -11.53
C ASP A 273 -10.62 5.29 -11.69
N ILE A 274 -11.24 4.21 -11.19
CA ILE A 274 -10.76 2.83 -11.40
C ILE A 274 -10.84 2.46 -12.89
N GLY A 275 -11.84 2.93 -13.59
CA GLY A 275 -12.10 2.58 -14.99
C GLY A 275 -12.78 1.20 -15.12
N ALA A 276 -12.38 0.40 -16.10
CA ALA A 276 -12.89 -0.96 -16.25
C ALA A 276 -12.22 -1.93 -15.27
N PHE A 277 -12.97 -2.93 -14.82
CA PHE A 277 -12.48 -4.04 -14.01
C PHE A 277 -12.76 -5.36 -14.72
N VAL A 278 -11.74 -6.22 -14.85
CA VAL A 278 -11.83 -7.53 -15.50
C VAL A 278 -11.21 -8.59 -14.63
N LEU A 279 -11.96 -9.67 -14.35
CA LEU A 279 -11.44 -10.87 -13.69
C LEU A 279 -10.69 -11.75 -14.69
N LEU A 280 -9.45 -12.12 -14.36
CA LEU A 280 -8.67 -13.03 -15.19
C LEU A 280 -8.95 -14.50 -14.87
N GLY A 281 -9.35 -14.78 -13.63
CA GLY A 281 -9.69 -16.13 -13.19
C GLY A 281 -9.59 -16.34 -11.70
N ASP A 282 -10.04 -17.51 -11.27
CA ASP A 282 -10.03 -18.03 -9.91
C ASP A 282 -9.20 -19.31 -9.86
N SER A 283 -8.20 -19.38 -8.98
CA SER A 283 -7.31 -20.53 -8.82
C SER A 283 -7.14 -20.91 -7.34
N SER A 284 -6.63 -22.11 -7.08
CA SER A 284 -6.25 -22.52 -5.72
C SER A 284 -4.88 -21.98 -5.37
N SER A 285 -4.75 -21.30 -4.23
CA SER A 285 -3.46 -20.85 -3.68
C SER A 285 -2.91 -21.83 -2.65
N SER A 286 -3.78 -22.33 -1.76
CA SER A 286 -3.49 -23.36 -0.77
C SER A 286 -4.78 -23.98 -0.26
N SER A 287 -4.70 -24.94 0.67
CA SER A 287 -5.90 -25.57 1.25
C SER A 287 -6.82 -24.53 1.88
N GLY A 288 -8.05 -24.45 1.40
CA GLY A 288 -9.06 -23.49 1.89
C GLY A 288 -8.82 -22.03 1.48
N ILE A 289 -7.86 -21.75 0.59
CA ILE A 289 -7.56 -20.41 0.09
C ILE A 289 -7.62 -20.39 -1.44
N ARG A 290 -8.46 -19.51 -1.96
CA ARG A 290 -8.58 -19.22 -3.38
C ARG A 290 -7.84 -17.92 -3.73
N ARG A 291 -7.44 -17.80 -4.98
CA ARG A 291 -6.74 -16.64 -5.54
C ARG A 291 -7.47 -16.11 -6.76
N ILE A 292 -7.75 -14.83 -6.75
CA ILE A 292 -8.23 -14.07 -7.91
C ILE A 292 -7.11 -13.14 -8.39
N GLU A 293 -6.97 -13.04 -9.71
CA GLU A 293 -6.23 -11.99 -10.38
C GLU A 293 -7.18 -11.16 -11.22
N ALA A 294 -6.98 -9.85 -11.23
CA ALA A 294 -7.81 -8.93 -11.97
C ALA A 294 -7.00 -7.74 -12.50
N LEU A 295 -7.55 -7.08 -13.50
CA LEU A 295 -7.00 -5.89 -14.14
C LEU A 295 -7.97 -4.73 -13.99
N THR A 296 -7.43 -3.51 -13.96
CA THR A 296 -8.23 -2.28 -13.97
C THR A 296 -7.77 -1.33 -15.07
N GLY A 297 -8.62 -0.37 -15.41
CA GLY A 297 -8.28 0.76 -16.26
C GLY A 297 -7.67 0.35 -17.61
N THR A 298 -6.51 0.89 -17.90
CA THR A 298 -5.82 0.67 -19.19
C THR A 298 -5.45 -0.79 -19.43
N GLU A 299 -5.00 -1.51 -18.41
CA GLU A 299 -4.63 -2.92 -18.55
C GLU A 299 -5.86 -3.80 -18.80
N ALA A 300 -6.99 -3.50 -18.17
CA ALA A 300 -8.26 -4.17 -18.45
C ALA A 300 -8.72 -3.94 -19.92
N LEU A 301 -8.62 -2.71 -20.41
CA LEU A 301 -8.96 -2.38 -21.80
C LEU A 301 -8.04 -3.06 -22.81
N LYS A 302 -6.73 -3.12 -22.55
CA LYS A 302 -5.79 -3.86 -23.39
C LYS A 302 -6.15 -5.34 -23.47
N TRP A 303 -6.43 -5.94 -22.33
CA TRP A 303 -6.80 -7.36 -22.27
C TRP A 303 -8.09 -7.64 -23.05
N LEU A 304 -9.14 -6.85 -22.88
CA LEU A 304 -10.41 -6.99 -23.61
C LEU A 304 -10.20 -6.93 -25.13
N ARG A 305 -9.36 -6.01 -25.62
CA ARG A 305 -9.04 -5.92 -27.06
C ARG A 305 -8.32 -7.18 -27.58
N THR A 306 -7.51 -7.84 -26.76
CA THR A 306 -6.86 -9.09 -27.18
C THR A 306 -7.85 -10.24 -27.30
N GLN A 307 -8.95 -10.24 -26.53
CA GLN A 307 -9.99 -11.26 -26.62
C GLN A 307 -10.86 -11.12 -27.89
N GLU A 308 -11.06 -9.89 -28.39
CA GLU A 308 -11.81 -9.65 -29.62
C GLU A 308 -11.08 -10.14 -30.88
N THR A 309 -9.76 -10.32 -30.79
CA THR A 309 -8.90 -10.70 -31.94
C THR A 309 -8.49 -12.17 -31.92
N ALA A 310 -8.90 -12.93 -30.91
CA ALA A 310 -8.62 -14.35 -30.76
C ALA A 310 -9.79 -15.24 -31.21
#